data_5f5741c1bca193d1804e738c89800ebd
#
_entry.id   5f5741c1bca193d1804e738c89800ebd
#
_cell.length_a   1.000
_cell.length_b   1.000
_cell.length_c   1.000
_cell.angle_alpha   90.00
_cell.angle_beta   90.00
_cell.angle_gamma   90.00
#
_symmetry.space_group_name_H-M   'P 1'
#
loop_
_entity.id
_entity.type
_entity.pdbx_description
1 polymer ?
#
loop_
_entity_poly.entity_id
_entity_poly.type
_entity_poly.pdbx_seq_one_letter_code
_entity_poly.pdbx_strand_id
1 'polypeptide(L)'
;LAVSGFGNMSWGVCRKSAELGGKVVTLSGPDGYVYDPDGVCTQEKFDFMLSMRAGGADKVEPYADHFGVEFFPGKRPWEVPVDIVIPCATQNELDVEDAVMIVANNVRYYVEAANMPATAEALRLLRLSPKILTAGSKASGSGGVVVSALEMVQNSLRYSWTRQEVDSRLKQIMGGIYDASAAAAEEYGLGYDLIAGNDIAAFKKISTAMIAQGL
;
A
#
# COMPACT_ATOMS: atom_id res chain seq x y z
N LEU A 1 -1.60 -3.51 -11.59
CA LEU A 1 -0.88 -3.30 -10.35
C LEU A 1 -0.11 -4.54 -9.97
N ALA A 2 1.10 -4.38 -9.38
CA ALA A 2 1.81 -5.46 -8.69
C ALA A 2 1.69 -5.27 -7.16
N VAL A 3 1.33 -6.35 -6.48
CA VAL A 3 1.13 -6.40 -5.02
C VAL A 3 1.92 -7.57 -4.46
N SER A 4 2.60 -7.38 -3.35
CA SER A 4 3.24 -8.45 -2.59
C SER A 4 2.37 -8.94 -1.43
N GLY A 5 2.68 -10.13 -0.95
CA GLY A 5 1.92 -10.78 0.11
C GLY A 5 0.56 -11.28 -0.35
N PHE A 6 -0.13 -12.00 0.52
CA PHE A 6 -1.55 -12.34 0.37
C PHE A 6 -2.28 -12.35 1.73
N GLY A 7 -1.77 -11.54 2.64
CA GLY A 7 -2.35 -11.24 3.94
C GLY A 7 -3.54 -10.28 3.85
N ASN A 8 -4.03 -9.82 5.01
CA ASN A 8 -5.17 -8.89 5.10
C ASN A 8 -4.94 -7.59 4.33
N MET A 9 -3.69 -7.07 4.34
CA MET A 9 -3.33 -5.85 3.63
C MET A 9 -3.47 -6.05 2.12
N SER A 10 -2.82 -7.08 1.57
CA SER A 10 -2.87 -7.41 0.14
C SER A 10 -4.28 -7.65 -0.33
N TRP A 11 -5.07 -8.40 0.46
CA TRP A 11 -6.47 -8.66 0.16
C TRP A 11 -7.31 -7.38 0.12
N GLY A 12 -7.11 -6.48 1.06
CA GLY A 12 -7.77 -5.16 1.09
C GLY A 12 -7.41 -4.31 -0.13
N VAL A 13 -6.12 -4.28 -0.50
CA VAL A 13 -5.64 -3.57 -1.70
C VAL A 13 -6.26 -4.18 -2.97
N CYS A 14 -6.24 -5.51 -3.11
CA CYS A 14 -6.82 -6.19 -4.26
C CYS A 14 -8.30 -5.85 -4.42
N ARG A 15 -9.07 -5.96 -3.34
CA ARG A 15 -10.51 -5.68 -3.36
C ARG A 15 -10.81 -4.21 -3.70
N LYS A 16 -10.12 -3.27 -3.05
CA LYS A 16 -10.34 -1.85 -3.31
C LYS A 16 -9.88 -1.44 -4.71
N SER A 17 -8.77 -2.00 -5.19
CA SER A 17 -8.32 -1.78 -6.57
C SER A 17 -9.35 -2.23 -7.59
N ALA A 18 -9.95 -3.40 -7.40
CA ALA A 18 -11.02 -3.90 -8.28
C ALA A 18 -12.26 -2.98 -8.27
N GLU A 19 -12.70 -2.51 -7.09
CA GLU A 19 -13.80 -1.54 -6.95
C GLU A 19 -13.52 -0.23 -7.71
N LEU A 20 -12.24 0.16 -7.83
CA LEU A 20 -11.79 1.36 -8.55
C LEU A 20 -11.43 1.11 -10.02
N GLY A 21 -11.64 -0.09 -10.55
CA GLY A 21 -11.34 -0.47 -11.93
C GLY A 21 -9.86 -0.84 -12.18
N GLY A 22 -9.07 -1.00 -11.12
CA GLY A 22 -7.69 -1.46 -11.22
C GLY A 22 -7.58 -2.97 -11.32
N LYS A 23 -6.57 -3.45 -12.04
CA LYS A 23 -6.25 -4.88 -12.18
C LYS A 23 -4.98 -5.21 -11.39
N VAL A 24 -5.09 -6.00 -10.35
CA VAL A 24 -3.95 -6.56 -9.61
C VAL A 24 -3.57 -7.88 -10.27
N VAL A 25 -2.32 -7.99 -10.70
CA VAL A 25 -1.83 -9.14 -11.49
C VAL A 25 -0.84 -10.02 -10.74
N THR A 26 -0.48 -9.67 -9.51
CA THR A 26 0.46 -10.47 -8.69
C THR A 26 -0.02 -10.62 -7.27
N LEU A 27 0.34 -11.74 -6.66
CA LEU A 27 0.34 -11.99 -5.22
C LEU A 27 1.64 -12.71 -4.87
N SER A 28 2.15 -12.56 -3.66
CA SER A 28 3.33 -13.27 -3.22
C SER A 28 3.18 -13.88 -1.84
N GLY A 29 3.88 -14.97 -1.62
CA GLY A 29 4.06 -15.64 -0.34
C GLY A 29 5.54 -15.82 -0.02
N PRO A 30 5.88 -16.53 1.07
CA PRO A 30 7.25 -16.90 1.38
C PRO A 30 7.90 -17.80 0.32
N ASP A 31 7.08 -18.49 -0.45
CA ASP A 31 7.47 -19.45 -1.49
C ASP A 31 7.78 -18.82 -2.85
N GLY A 32 7.32 -17.60 -3.09
CA GLY A 32 7.50 -16.90 -4.37
C GLY A 32 6.31 -16.00 -4.70
N TYR A 33 6.09 -15.73 -6.00
CA TYR A 33 4.92 -14.98 -6.43
C TYR A 33 4.20 -15.65 -7.59
N VAL A 34 2.91 -15.35 -7.74
CA VAL A 34 2.10 -15.72 -8.89
C VAL A 34 1.89 -14.52 -9.79
N TYR A 35 1.87 -14.76 -11.11
CA TYR A 35 1.50 -13.79 -12.13
C TYR A 35 0.23 -14.23 -12.83
N ASP A 36 -0.84 -13.45 -12.65
CA ASP A 36 -2.15 -13.70 -13.21
C ASP A 36 -2.54 -12.51 -14.11
N PRO A 37 -2.34 -12.62 -15.43
CA PRO A 37 -2.60 -11.52 -16.36
C PRO A 37 -4.08 -11.13 -16.45
N ASP A 38 -4.99 -12.03 -16.09
CA ASP A 38 -6.44 -11.75 -16.04
C ASP A 38 -6.83 -11.01 -14.76
N GLY A 39 -5.95 -10.99 -13.78
CA GLY A 39 -6.10 -10.35 -12.49
C GLY A 39 -6.61 -11.27 -11.39
N VAL A 40 -6.13 -11.03 -10.19
CA VAL A 40 -6.41 -11.83 -8.98
C VAL A 40 -7.69 -11.42 -8.24
N CYS A 41 -8.48 -10.50 -8.79
CA CYS A 41 -9.54 -9.79 -8.06
C CYS A 41 -10.96 -10.26 -8.36
N THR A 42 -11.17 -11.44 -8.94
CA THR A 42 -12.51 -12.03 -9.08
C THR A 42 -13.01 -12.58 -7.74
N GLN A 43 -14.34 -12.69 -7.57
CA GLN A 43 -14.91 -13.25 -6.33
C GLN A 43 -14.43 -14.68 -6.09
N GLU A 44 -14.37 -15.51 -7.11
CA GLU A 44 -13.86 -16.88 -7.03
C GLU A 44 -12.43 -16.94 -6.51
N LYS A 45 -11.55 -16.09 -7.05
CA LYS A 45 -10.14 -15.99 -6.64
C LYS A 45 -9.99 -15.49 -5.19
N PHE A 46 -10.84 -14.54 -4.78
CA PHE A 46 -10.91 -14.11 -3.38
C PHE A 46 -11.33 -15.24 -2.45
N ASP A 47 -12.39 -15.97 -2.79
CA ASP A 47 -12.90 -17.06 -1.96
C ASP A 47 -11.87 -18.18 -1.84
N PHE A 48 -11.16 -18.49 -2.92
CA PHE A 48 -10.03 -19.43 -2.90
C PHE A 48 -8.91 -18.99 -1.97
N MET A 49 -8.45 -17.74 -2.09
CA MET A 49 -7.41 -17.18 -1.21
C MET A 49 -7.83 -17.20 0.26
N LEU A 50 -9.06 -16.85 0.56
CA LEU A 50 -9.61 -16.92 1.92
C LEU A 50 -9.63 -18.34 2.46
N SER A 51 -10.01 -19.34 1.63
CA SER A 51 -10.01 -20.75 2.01
C SER A 51 -8.59 -21.26 2.31
N MET A 52 -7.61 -20.89 1.50
CA MET A 52 -6.19 -21.22 1.74
C MET A 52 -5.73 -20.68 3.10
N ARG A 53 -6.01 -19.42 3.39
CA ARG A 53 -5.64 -18.82 4.67
C ARG A 53 -6.35 -19.44 5.86
N ALA A 54 -7.63 -19.76 5.72
CA ALA A 54 -8.38 -20.46 6.77
C ALA A 54 -7.79 -21.84 7.07
N GLY A 55 -7.22 -22.49 6.05
CA GLY A 55 -6.47 -23.74 6.18
C GLY A 55 -5.05 -23.60 6.75
N GLY A 56 -4.62 -22.37 7.09
CA GLY A 56 -3.28 -22.11 7.63
C GLY A 56 -2.16 -22.10 6.57
N ALA A 57 -2.50 -22.07 5.27
CA ALA A 57 -1.53 -21.98 4.20
C ALA A 57 -0.93 -20.57 4.12
N ASP A 58 0.39 -20.52 4.01
CA ASP A 58 1.15 -19.28 3.82
C ASP A 58 1.83 -19.18 2.43
N LYS A 59 1.59 -20.18 1.56
CA LYS A 59 2.15 -20.31 0.23
C LYS A 59 1.15 -19.89 -0.85
N VAL A 60 1.65 -19.34 -1.96
CA VAL A 60 0.83 -18.92 -3.11
C VAL A 60 0.87 -19.91 -4.29
N GLU A 61 1.82 -20.87 -4.29
CA GLU A 61 1.88 -21.93 -5.32
C GLU A 61 0.54 -22.65 -5.55
N PRO A 62 -0.25 -23.02 -4.49
CA PRO A 62 -1.54 -23.67 -4.70
C PRO A 62 -2.57 -22.82 -5.48
N TYR A 63 -2.43 -21.49 -5.44
CA TYR A 63 -3.24 -20.61 -6.29
C TYR A 63 -2.88 -20.79 -7.77
N ALA A 64 -1.58 -20.84 -8.07
CA ALA A 64 -1.11 -21.04 -9.44
C ALA A 64 -1.57 -22.37 -10.01
N ASP A 65 -1.46 -23.43 -9.22
CA ASP A 65 -1.92 -24.78 -9.60
C ASP A 65 -3.43 -24.82 -9.88
N HIS A 66 -4.23 -24.15 -9.04
CA HIS A 66 -5.69 -24.16 -9.16
C HIS A 66 -6.20 -23.36 -10.36
N PHE A 67 -5.61 -22.19 -10.62
CA PHE A 67 -6.05 -21.30 -11.69
C PHE A 67 -5.24 -21.43 -12.99
N GLY A 68 -4.21 -22.28 -13.02
CA GLY A 68 -3.35 -22.50 -14.20
C GLY A 68 -2.55 -21.27 -14.59
N VAL A 69 -2.09 -20.48 -13.62
CA VAL A 69 -1.29 -19.27 -13.83
C VAL A 69 0.18 -19.49 -13.50
N GLU A 70 1.06 -18.58 -13.94
CA GLU A 70 2.49 -18.73 -13.72
C GLU A 70 2.87 -18.52 -12.25
N PHE A 71 3.75 -19.38 -11.75
CA PHE A 71 4.38 -19.29 -10.44
C PHE A 71 5.89 -19.12 -10.57
N PHE A 72 6.45 -18.19 -9.81
CA PHE A 72 7.86 -17.85 -9.80
C PHE A 72 8.45 -18.12 -8.41
N PRO A 73 9.02 -19.33 -8.20
CA PRO A 73 9.50 -19.75 -6.89
C PRO A 73 10.67 -18.89 -6.41
N GLY A 74 10.64 -18.50 -5.14
CA GLY A 74 11.71 -17.74 -4.47
C GLY A 74 11.90 -16.31 -4.97
N LYS A 75 11.07 -15.83 -5.89
CA LYS A 75 11.14 -14.48 -6.44
C LYS A 75 10.08 -13.55 -5.84
N ARG A 76 10.32 -12.24 -6.03
CA ARG A 76 9.38 -11.15 -5.69
C ARG A 76 8.79 -10.53 -6.95
N PRO A 77 7.58 -9.93 -6.90
CA PRO A 77 6.83 -9.54 -8.11
C PRO A 77 7.32 -8.24 -8.76
N TRP A 78 8.48 -7.72 -8.38
CA TRP A 78 8.92 -6.38 -8.80
C TRP A 78 9.50 -6.33 -10.22
N GLU A 79 9.77 -7.49 -10.83
CA GLU A 79 10.15 -7.60 -12.25
C GLU A 79 8.96 -7.47 -13.22
N VAL A 80 7.71 -7.54 -12.72
CA VAL A 80 6.50 -7.49 -13.57
C VAL A 80 6.21 -6.05 -14.02
N PRO A 81 6.07 -5.80 -15.34
CA PRO A 81 5.74 -4.47 -15.85
C PRO A 81 4.30 -4.08 -15.50
N VAL A 82 4.14 -3.03 -14.71
CA VAL A 82 2.85 -2.52 -14.24
C VAL A 82 2.89 -0.99 -14.09
N ASP A 83 1.72 -0.36 -13.98
CA ASP A 83 1.64 1.08 -13.69
C ASP A 83 1.88 1.43 -12.23
N ILE A 84 1.48 0.53 -11.32
CA ILE A 84 1.44 0.79 -9.86
C ILE A 84 2.04 -0.40 -9.12
N VAL A 85 2.94 -0.12 -8.19
CA VAL A 85 3.55 -1.09 -7.26
C VAL A 85 3.10 -0.77 -5.85
N ILE A 86 2.56 -1.79 -5.14
CA ILE A 86 2.08 -1.66 -3.76
C ILE A 86 2.63 -2.81 -2.92
N PRO A 87 3.76 -2.64 -2.23
CA PRO A 87 4.28 -3.66 -1.32
C PRO A 87 3.40 -3.78 -0.07
N CYS A 88 2.94 -5.01 0.20
CA CYS A 88 1.97 -5.33 1.25
C CYS A 88 2.40 -6.46 2.20
N ALA A 89 3.62 -6.97 2.08
CA ALA A 89 4.05 -8.15 2.84
C ALA A 89 4.83 -7.78 4.11
N THR A 90 6.13 -7.56 4.00
CA THR A 90 7.01 -7.43 5.15
C THR A 90 7.96 -6.24 5.06
N GLN A 91 8.58 -5.90 6.19
CA GLN A 91 9.65 -4.89 6.24
C GLN A 91 10.83 -5.31 5.37
N ASN A 92 11.43 -4.34 4.67
CA ASN A 92 12.62 -4.52 3.84
C ASN A 92 12.48 -5.64 2.79
N GLU A 93 11.25 -5.87 2.31
CA GLU A 93 10.99 -6.83 1.24
C GLU A 93 11.46 -6.35 -0.13
N LEU A 94 11.75 -5.06 -0.27
CA LEU A 94 12.16 -4.42 -1.51
C LEU A 94 13.55 -3.79 -1.32
N ASP A 95 14.53 -4.32 -2.01
CA ASP A 95 15.91 -3.84 -1.98
C ASP A 95 16.26 -2.96 -3.20
N VAL A 96 17.54 -2.60 -3.34
CA VAL A 96 18.01 -1.72 -4.42
C VAL A 96 17.84 -2.35 -5.79
N GLU A 97 18.05 -3.65 -5.91
CA GLU A 97 17.92 -4.39 -7.18
C GLU A 97 16.44 -4.38 -7.63
N ASP A 98 15.53 -4.61 -6.71
CA ASP A 98 14.09 -4.49 -6.93
C ASP A 98 13.70 -3.07 -7.37
N ALA A 99 14.23 -2.03 -6.70
CA ALA A 99 13.97 -0.64 -7.05
C ALA A 99 14.46 -0.29 -8.46
N VAL A 100 15.63 -0.82 -8.86
CA VAL A 100 16.14 -0.67 -10.24
C VAL A 100 15.19 -1.29 -11.26
N MET A 101 14.65 -2.48 -10.98
CA MET A 101 13.67 -3.13 -11.87
C MET A 101 12.37 -2.30 -11.98
N ILE A 102 11.86 -1.79 -10.86
CA ILE A 102 10.68 -0.92 -10.83
C ILE A 102 10.88 0.33 -11.70
N VAL A 103 12.04 0.99 -11.59
CA VAL A 103 12.38 2.16 -12.41
C VAL A 103 12.49 1.79 -13.89
N ALA A 104 13.15 0.66 -14.21
CA ALA A 104 13.32 0.18 -15.58
C ALA A 104 11.99 -0.18 -16.24
N ASN A 105 11.02 -0.69 -15.49
CA ASN A 105 9.67 -1.04 -15.95
C ASN A 105 8.77 0.20 -16.16
N ASN A 106 9.27 1.42 -15.95
CA ASN A 106 8.51 2.66 -16.06
C ASN A 106 7.24 2.71 -15.19
N VAL A 107 7.30 2.12 -14.00
CA VAL A 107 6.24 2.24 -13.00
C VAL A 107 5.98 3.73 -12.72
N ARG A 108 4.72 4.11 -12.62
CA ARG A 108 4.30 5.51 -12.39
C ARG A 108 4.04 5.82 -10.92
N TYR A 109 3.59 4.83 -10.18
CA TYR A 109 3.21 5.01 -8.77
C TYR A 109 3.80 3.89 -7.91
N TYR A 110 4.49 4.29 -6.86
CA TYR A 110 4.95 3.41 -5.79
C TYR A 110 4.29 3.83 -4.49
N VAL A 111 3.50 2.94 -3.88
CA VAL A 111 2.72 3.24 -2.68
C VAL A 111 2.96 2.18 -1.63
N GLU A 112 3.58 2.53 -0.53
CA GLU A 112 3.85 1.59 0.57
C GLU A 112 2.59 1.30 1.37
N ALA A 113 2.10 0.07 1.35
CA ALA A 113 1.01 -0.38 2.21
C ALA A 113 1.54 -1.09 3.47
N ALA A 114 2.61 -1.88 3.35
CA ALA A 114 3.30 -2.44 4.50
C ALA A 114 4.14 -1.37 5.24
N ASN A 115 4.48 -1.64 6.50
CA ASN A 115 5.36 -0.78 7.27
C ASN A 115 6.81 -0.93 6.79
N MET A 116 7.40 0.15 6.26
CA MET A 116 8.80 0.21 5.81
C MET A 116 9.17 -0.97 4.88
N PRO A 117 8.43 -1.18 3.77
CA PRO A 117 8.68 -2.34 2.89
C PRO A 117 9.94 -2.20 2.07
N ALA A 118 10.37 -0.99 1.75
CA ALA A 118 11.63 -0.74 1.05
C ALA A 118 12.77 -0.47 2.03
N THR A 119 13.98 -0.92 1.67
CA THR A 119 15.20 -0.46 2.33
C THR A 119 15.40 1.03 2.10
N ALA A 120 16.17 1.69 2.96
CA ALA A 120 16.40 3.15 2.85
C ALA A 120 17.02 3.54 1.50
N GLU A 121 17.93 2.72 0.99
CA GLU A 121 18.60 2.89 -0.29
C GLU A 121 17.63 2.72 -1.46
N ALA A 122 16.79 1.68 -1.42
CA ALA A 122 15.76 1.43 -2.42
C ALA A 122 14.74 2.57 -2.48
N LEU A 123 14.23 3.00 -1.33
CA LEU A 123 13.28 4.10 -1.25
C LEU A 123 13.89 5.42 -1.77
N ARG A 124 15.17 5.67 -1.46
CA ARG A 124 15.89 6.83 -1.99
C ARG A 124 15.96 6.82 -3.52
N LEU A 125 16.26 5.66 -4.12
CA LEU A 125 16.31 5.51 -5.57
C LEU A 125 14.95 5.78 -6.22
N LEU A 126 13.87 5.22 -5.66
CA LEU A 126 12.50 5.46 -6.14
C LEU A 126 12.10 6.94 -6.04
N ARG A 127 12.40 7.60 -4.92
CA ARG A 127 12.12 9.05 -4.71
C ARG A 127 12.89 9.96 -5.66
N LEU A 128 14.10 9.59 -6.04
CA LEU A 128 14.93 10.36 -6.98
C LEU A 128 14.50 10.16 -8.44
N SER A 129 13.68 9.17 -8.74
CA SER A 129 13.17 8.95 -10.09
C SER A 129 12.11 10.00 -10.45
N PRO A 130 12.33 10.83 -11.49
CA PRO A 130 11.36 11.89 -11.84
C PRO A 130 10.06 11.35 -12.45
N LYS A 131 10.01 10.05 -12.73
CA LYS A 131 8.85 9.38 -13.35
C LYS A 131 7.94 8.69 -12.35
N ILE A 132 8.41 8.46 -11.11
CA ILE A 132 7.69 7.70 -10.10
C ILE A 132 7.20 8.62 -9.01
N LEU A 133 5.89 8.66 -8.82
CA LEU A 133 5.31 9.27 -7.62
C LEU A 133 5.37 8.25 -6.48
N THR A 134 6.03 8.66 -5.38
CA THR A 134 6.20 7.80 -4.20
C THR A 134 5.32 8.27 -3.04
N ALA A 135 4.60 7.34 -2.42
CA ALA A 135 3.85 7.57 -1.18
C ALA A 135 4.34 6.60 -0.09
N GLY A 136 4.86 7.17 0.99
CA GLY A 136 5.43 6.39 2.09
C GLY A 136 4.36 5.82 3.03
N SER A 137 4.74 4.76 3.73
CA SER A 137 3.86 3.98 4.62
C SER A 137 3.22 4.78 5.76
N LYS A 138 3.87 5.83 6.24
CA LYS A 138 3.31 6.70 7.31
C LYS A 138 2.02 7.38 6.86
N ALA A 139 1.96 7.85 5.62
CA ALA A 139 0.77 8.48 5.07
C ALA A 139 -0.23 7.44 4.55
N SER A 140 0.19 6.56 3.64
CA SER A 140 -0.68 5.56 3.00
C SER A 140 -1.22 4.52 4.00
N GLY A 141 -0.39 4.07 4.95
CA GLY A 141 -0.76 3.11 5.99
C GLY A 141 -1.62 3.69 7.13
N SER A 142 -1.76 5.01 7.22
CA SER A 142 -2.57 5.65 8.27
C SER A 142 -4.06 5.31 8.20
N GLY A 143 -4.55 4.83 7.06
CA GLY A 143 -5.95 4.42 6.88
C GLY A 143 -6.43 3.40 7.91
N GLY A 144 -5.58 2.42 8.27
CA GLY A 144 -5.89 1.45 9.32
C GLY A 144 -6.08 2.11 10.70
N VAL A 145 -5.20 3.05 11.05
CA VAL A 145 -5.30 3.81 12.31
C VAL A 145 -6.56 4.69 12.33
N VAL A 146 -6.89 5.32 11.21
CA VAL A 146 -8.11 6.11 11.07
C VAL A 146 -9.35 5.26 11.29
N VAL A 147 -9.44 4.08 10.69
CA VAL A 147 -10.58 3.17 10.88
C VAL A 147 -10.67 2.70 12.32
N SER A 148 -9.54 2.38 12.98
CA SER A 148 -9.52 2.04 14.41
C SER A 148 -10.02 3.19 15.28
N ALA A 149 -9.65 4.43 14.99
CA ALA A 149 -10.16 5.61 15.70
C ALA A 149 -11.67 5.79 15.49
N LEU A 150 -12.16 5.59 14.27
CA LEU A 150 -13.60 5.63 13.97
C LEU A 150 -14.37 4.53 14.72
N GLU A 151 -13.78 3.32 14.83
CA GLU A 151 -14.34 2.22 15.63
C GLU A 151 -14.45 2.59 17.12
N MET A 152 -13.41 3.19 17.69
CA MET A 152 -13.43 3.68 19.08
C MET A 152 -14.54 4.72 19.30
N VAL A 153 -14.74 5.62 18.35
CA VAL A 153 -15.82 6.62 18.39
C VAL A 153 -17.20 5.95 18.35
N GLN A 154 -17.42 4.98 17.45
CA GLN A 154 -18.65 4.20 17.40
C GLN A 154 -18.94 3.50 18.74
N ASN A 155 -17.92 2.84 19.31
CA ASN A 155 -18.05 2.16 20.60
C ASN A 155 -18.42 3.13 21.72
N SER A 156 -17.82 4.31 21.76
CA SER A 156 -18.12 5.36 22.73
C SER A 156 -19.55 5.90 22.59
N LEU A 157 -20.00 6.11 21.36
CA LEU A 157 -21.34 6.59 21.06
C LEU A 157 -22.41 5.50 21.21
N ARG A 158 -22.02 4.22 21.25
CA ARG A 158 -22.92 3.05 21.18
C ARG A 158 -23.82 3.09 19.93
N TYR A 159 -23.28 3.57 18.83
CA TYR A 159 -23.95 3.72 17.54
C TYR A 159 -23.06 3.20 16.42
N SER A 160 -23.62 2.38 15.55
CA SER A 160 -22.88 1.82 14.41
C SER A 160 -23.18 2.61 13.14
N TRP A 161 -22.10 3.03 12.46
CA TRP A 161 -22.20 3.63 11.13
C TRP A 161 -22.29 2.56 10.04
N THR A 162 -22.91 2.90 8.94
CA THR A 162 -22.90 2.06 7.75
C THR A 162 -21.51 2.01 7.13
N ARG A 163 -21.25 0.98 6.32
CA ARG A 163 -20.00 0.87 5.56
C ARG A 163 -19.73 2.14 4.72
N GLN A 164 -20.76 2.69 4.09
CA GLN A 164 -20.63 3.90 3.26
C GLN A 164 -20.24 5.15 4.08
N GLU A 165 -20.78 5.31 5.27
CA GLU A 165 -20.40 6.41 6.16
C GLU A 165 -18.94 6.31 6.58
N VAL A 166 -18.48 5.10 6.96
CA VAL A 166 -17.08 4.86 7.33
C VAL A 166 -16.16 5.11 6.13
N ASP A 167 -16.48 4.57 4.94
CA ASP A 167 -15.68 4.75 3.73
C ASP A 167 -15.59 6.23 3.31
N SER A 168 -16.69 6.98 3.42
CA SER A 168 -16.71 8.42 3.13
C SER A 168 -15.82 9.22 4.07
N ARG A 169 -15.88 8.93 5.38
CA ARG A 169 -15.04 9.57 6.40
C ARG A 169 -13.56 9.24 6.17
N LEU A 170 -13.26 7.96 5.92
CA LEU A 170 -11.91 7.51 5.60
C LEU A 170 -11.37 8.24 4.37
N LYS A 171 -12.12 8.29 3.29
CA LYS A 171 -11.73 8.97 2.04
C LYS A 171 -11.44 10.46 2.28
N GLN A 172 -12.28 11.15 3.05
CA GLN A 172 -12.08 12.56 3.39
C GLN A 172 -10.80 12.77 4.21
N ILE A 173 -10.54 11.93 5.21
CA ILE A 173 -9.35 12.04 6.07
C ILE A 173 -8.09 11.73 5.26
N MET A 174 -8.10 10.66 4.46
CA MET A 174 -6.95 10.30 3.63
C MET A 174 -6.67 11.35 2.55
N GLY A 175 -7.71 11.95 1.96
CA GLY A 175 -7.57 13.10 1.07
C GLY A 175 -6.92 14.29 1.77
N GLY A 176 -7.34 14.63 2.98
CA GLY A 176 -6.72 15.70 3.77
C GLY A 176 -5.25 15.43 4.14
N ILE A 177 -4.87 14.17 4.37
CA ILE A 177 -3.45 13.79 4.59
C ILE A 177 -2.64 14.02 3.31
N TYR A 178 -3.17 13.62 2.16
CA TYR A 178 -2.53 13.87 0.88
C TYR A 178 -2.36 15.37 0.60
N ASP A 179 -3.43 16.15 0.75
CA ASP A 179 -3.42 17.60 0.51
C ASP A 179 -2.40 18.31 1.42
N ALA A 180 -2.37 17.96 2.71
CA ALA A 180 -1.42 18.51 3.66
C ALA A 180 0.03 18.14 3.32
N SER A 181 0.27 16.90 2.85
CA SER A 181 1.60 16.45 2.44
C SER A 181 2.07 17.19 1.18
N ALA A 182 1.21 17.31 0.17
CA ALA A 182 1.52 18.02 -1.07
C ALA A 182 1.76 19.51 -0.82
N ALA A 183 0.91 20.16 -0.05
CA ALA A 183 1.07 21.59 0.31
C ALA A 183 2.36 21.84 1.10
N ALA A 184 2.72 20.96 2.03
CA ALA A 184 3.97 21.11 2.77
C ALA A 184 5.20 20.89 1.87
N ALA A 185 5.17 19.92 0.97
CA ALA A 185 6.27 19.73 0.02
C ALA A 185 6.46 20.96 -0.89
N GLU A 186 5.37 21.53 -1.40
CA GLU A 186 5.40 22.74 -2.21
C GLU A 186 5.93 23.96 -1.43
N GLU A 187 5.44 24.21 -0.21
CA GLU A 187 5.83 25.31 0.67
C GLU A 187 7.35 25.33 0.92
N TYR A 188 7.96 24.14 1.04
CA TYR A 188 9.40 24.00 1.32
C TYR A 188 10.24 23.76 0.05
N GLY A 189 9.67 23.94 -1.13
CA GLY A 189 10.40 23.84 -2.40
C GLY A 189 10.88 22.43 -2.75
N LEU A 190 10.21 21.38 -2.23
CA LEU A 190 10.57 19.98 -2.43
C LEU A 190 9.83 19.34 -3.62
N GLY A 191 9.16 20.16 -4.45
CA GLY A 191 8.36 19.68 -5.56
C GLY A 191 7.23 18.78 -5.09
N TYR A 192 7.12 17.57 -5.67
CA TYR A 192 6.06 16.62 -5.35
C TYR A 192 6.55 15.46 -4.46
N ASP A 193 7.48 15.74 -3.54
CA ASP A 193 7.97 14.74 -2.57
C ASP A 193 6.97 14.57 -1.42
N LEU A 194 5.99 13.67 -1.61
CA LEU A 194 4.94 13.41 -0.62
C LEU A 194 5.47 12.83 0.69
N ILE A 195 6.61 12.14 0.68
CA ILE A 195 7.20 11.56 1.90
C ILE A 195 7.76 12.67 2.78
N ALA A 196 8.59 13.56 2.22
CA ALA A 196 9.10 14.70 2.96
C ALA A 196 7.97 15.66 3.38
N GLY A 197 7.02 15.91 2.47
CA GLY A 197 5.86 16.73 2.77
C GLY A 197 5.02 16.22 3.94
N ASN A 198 4.81 14.90 4.02
CA ASN A 198 4.11 14.28 5.14
C ASN A 198 4.85 14.46 6.48
N ASP A 199 6.17 14.24 6.48
CA ASP A 199 6.99 14.43 7.69
C ASP A 199 6.96 15.88 8.15
N ILE A 200 7.06 16.84 7.23
CA ILE A 200 6.98 18.29 7.52
C ILE A 200 5.60 18.68 8.04
N ALA A 201 4.53 18.23 7.39
CA ALA A 201 3.15 18.51 7.81
C ALA A 201 2.87 18.01 9.23
N ALA A 202 3.32 16.80 9.55
CA ALA A 202 3.22 16.22 10.87
C ALA A 202 4.04 17.01 11.90
N PHE A 203 5.29 17.36 11.57
CA PHE A 203 6.16 18.17 12.45
C PHE A 203 5.57 19.54 12.71
N LYS A 204 5.06 20.24 11.71
CA LYS A 204 4.41 21.57 11.87
C LYS A 204 3.24 21.49 12.86
N LYS A 205 2.43 20.47 12.79
CA LYS A 205 1.29 20.27 13.70
C LYS A 205 1.76 20.06 15.14
N ILE A 206 2.78 19.23 15.35
CA ILE A 206 3.34 18.95 16.67
C ILE A 206 4.03 20.17 17.25
N SER A 207 4.92 20.82 16.48
CA SER A 207 5.66 22.00 16.93
C SER A 207 4.74 23.17 17.30
N THR A 208 3.67 23.38 16.53
CA THR A 208 2.65 24.39 16.87
C THR A 208 2.01 24.11 18.22
N ALA A 209 1.66 22.84 18.49
CA ALA A 209 1.10 22.45 19.79
C ALA A 209 2.11 22.61 20.93
N MET A 210 3.38 22.26 20.71
CA MET A 210 4.46 22.45 21.69
C MET A 210 4.64 23.91 22.06
N ILE A 211 4.73 24.79 21.07
CA ILE A 211 4.87 26.24 21.29
C ILE A 211 3.66 26.81 22.06
N ALA A 212 2.43 26.36 21.70
CA ALA A 212 1.23 26.79 22.41
C ALA A 212 1.19 26.33 23.89
N GLN A 213 1.92 25.27 24.22
CA GLN A 213 2.07 24.75 25.59
C GLN A 213 3.28 25.31 26.32
N GLY A 214 4.07 26.19 25.70
CA GLY A 214 5.23 26.82 26.30
C GLY A 214 6.51 25.96 26.27
N LEU A 215 6.60 25.00 25.35
CA LEU A 215 7.79 24.16 25.13
C LEU A 215 8.64 24.73 23.98
#